data_8d4581d3c2df1478201ef44a7a10edc9
#
_entry.id   8d4581d3c2df1478201ef44a7a10edc9
#
_cell.length_a   1.000
_cell.length_b   1.000
_cell.length_c   1.000
_cell.angle_alpha   90.00
_cell.angle_beta   90.00
_cell.angle_gamma   90.00
#
_symmetry.space_group_name_H-M   'P 1'
#
loop_
_entity.id
_entity.type
_entity.pdbx_description
1 polymer ?
#
loop_
_entity_poly.entity_id
_entity_poly.type
_entity_poly.pdbx_seq_one_letter_code
_entity_poly.pdbx_strand_id
1 'polypeptide(L)'
;MKIGSLRDLFEMELRYAYDCEQKLAKKGLPLMIESSTSTELRNALEQHLKQTRNHITRLERVFAVVRSEAKTEDNDALDELTSSVKDTVGDIDESYLRDAALIVGGNKVEHYEMALYGSLVAFARQLGYSDAVTLLQQTLTEEKEADAKLTQIAETSINSQASTERRAA
;
A
#
# COMPACT_ATOMS: atom_id res chain seq x y z
N MET A 1 3.94 -13.68 18.83
CA MET A 1 2.85 -13.54 19.85
C MET A 1 1.95 -14.77 19.84
N LYS A 2 1.41 -15.25 20.97
CA LYS A 2 0.41 -16.34 20.97
C LYS A 2 -0.98 -15.72 20.75
N ILE A 3 -1.68 -16.11 19.70
CA ILE A 3 -3.01 -15.62 19.37
C ILE A 3 -4.04 -16.53 20.03
N GLY A 4 -4.83 -15.99 20.94
CA GLY A 4 -5.85 -16.72 21.69
C GLY A 4 -7.23 -16.04 21.68
N SER A 5 -7.33 -14.84 21.08
CA SER A 5 -8.56 -14.05 21.00
C SER A 5 -8.64 -13.22 19.71
N LEU A 6 -9.83 -12.74 19.37
CA LEU A 6 -10.03 -11.80 18.26
C LEU A 6 -9.24 -10.49 18.49
N ARG A 7 -9.09 -10.08 19.75
CA ARG A 7 -8.28 -8.92 20.11
C ARG A 7 -6.80 -9.13 19.77
N ASP A 8 -6.24 -10.31 20.10
CA ASP A 8 -4.85 -10.61 19.80
C ASP A 8 -4.61 -10.64 18.29
N LEU A 9 -5.55 -11.21 17.52
CA LEU A 9 -5.49 -11.20 16.06
C LEU A 9 -5.57 -9.78 15.51
N PHE A 10 -6.49 -8.96 16.01
CA PHE A 10 -6.59 -7.55 15.63
C PHE A 10 -5.30 -6.78 15.91
N GLU A 11 -4.70 -6.95 17.09
CA GLU A 11 -3.45 -6.27 17.44
C GLU A 11 -2.26 -6.74 16.59
N MET A 12 -2.23 -8.02 16.20
CA MET A 12 -1.20 -8.54 15.28
C MET A 12 -1.36 -7.92 13.89
N GLU A 13 -2.56 -7.95 13.31
CA GLU A 13 -2.83 -7.37 12.00
C GLU A 13 -2.60 -5.84 11.99
N LEU A 14 -2.87 -5.16 13.12
CA LEU A 14 -2.58 -3.74 13.27
C LEU A 14 -1.06 -3.45 13.21
N ARG A 15 -0.24 -4.35 13.75
CA ARG A 15 1.22 -4.25 13.66
C ARG A 15 1.74 -4.52 12.26
N TYR A 16 1.12 -5.46 11.54
CA TYR A 16 1.41 -5.70 10.12
C TYR A 16 1.07 -4.48 9.26
N ALA A 17 -0.08 -3.84 9.51
CA ALA A 17 -0.43 -2.60 8.83
C ALA A 17 0.60 -1.49 9.12
N TYR A 18 1.04 -1.35 10.36
CA TYR A 18 2.02 -0.34 10.75
C TYR A 18 3.40 -0.59 10.13
N ASP A 19 3.82 -1.84 10.01
CA ASP A 19 5.05 -2.24 9.29
C ASP A 19 4.93 -1.93 7.79
N CYS A 20 3.78 -2.29 7.18
CA CYS A 20 3.48 -2.04 5.79
C CYS A 20 3.64 -0.57 5.43
N GLU A 21 2.91 0.31 6.10
CA GLU A 21 2.94 1.74 5.85
C GLU A 21 4.34 2.35 6.03
N GLN A 22 5.06 1.91 7.05
CA GLN A 22 6.43 2.38 7.27
C GLN A 22 7.39 1.96 6.15
N LYS A 23 7.31 0.70 5.69
CA LYS A 23 8.13 0.18 4.59
C LYS A 23 7.81 0.89 3.28
N LEU A 24 6.52 1.08 2.99
CA LEU A 24 6.05 1.80 1.80
C LEU A 24 6.50 3.27 1.83
N ALA A 25 6.30 3.97 2.93
CA ALA A 25 6.70 5.37 3.05
C ALA A 25 8.21 5.60 2.97
N LYS A 26 9.02 4.66 3.47
CA LYS A 26 10.48 4.80 3.54
C LYS A 26 11.19 4.33 2.26
N LYS A 27 10.66 3.29 1.59
CA LYS A 27 11.38 2.62 0.50
C LYS A 27 10.49 2.37 -0.72
N GLY A 28 9.29 1.78 -0.56
CA GLY A 28 8.46 1.34 -1.67
C GLY A 28 8.05 2.48 -2.59
N LEU A 29 7.30 3.44 -2.06
CA LEU A 29 6.82 4.59 -2.84
C LEU A 29 7.95 5.51 -3.34
N PRO A 30 8.99 5.86 -2.55
CA PRO A 30 10.13 6.59 -3.08
C PRO A 30 10.81 5.92 -4.28
N LEU A 31 11.01 4.59 -4.24
CA LEU A 31 11.57 3.84 -5.35
C LEU A 31 10.66 3.90 -6.59
N MET A 32 9.35 3.71 -6.42
CA MET A 32 8.39 3.79 -7.53
C MET A 32 8.37 5.20 -8.16
N ILE A 33 8.41 6.25 -7.34
CA ILE A 33 8.47 7.65 -7.79
C ILE A 33 9.73 7.90 -8.63
N GLU A 34 10.89 7.48 -8.12
CA GLU A 34 12.17 7.63 -8.81
C GLU A 34 12.23 6.85 -10.13
N SER A 35 11.62 5.66 -10.15
CA SER A 35 11.61 4.76 -11.32
C SER A 35 10.56 5.14 -12.37
N SER A 36 9.63 6.06 -12.08
CA SER A 36 8.56 6.44 -13.00
C SER A 36 9.05 7.32 -14.15
N THR A 37 8.67 6.97 -15.37
CA THR A 37 8.87 7.76 -16.59
C THR A 37 7.75 8.80 -16.75
N SER A 38 6.51 8.39 -16.56
CA SER A 38 5.33 9.24 -16.67
C SER A 38 5.23 10.25 -15.52
N THR A 39 5.09 11.53 -15.87
CA THR A 39 4.85 12.59 -14.88
C THR A 39 3.51 12.41 -14.16
N GLU A 40 2.47 11.90 -14.85
CA GLU A 40 1.17 11.65 -14.25
C GLU A 40 1.25 10.56 -13.19
N LEU A 41 1.92 9.44 -13.49
CA LEU A 41 2.14 8.36 -12.53
C LEU A 41 2.97 8.85 -11.34
N ARG A 42 4.06 9.57 -11.60
CA ARG A 42 4.91 10.14 -10.55
C ARG A 42 4.11 11.03 -9.58
N ASN A 43 3.30 11.94 -10.10
CA ASN A 43 2.47 12.84 -9.29
C ASN A 43 1.45 12.05 -8.44
N ALA A 44 0.84 11.01 -8.99
CA ALA A 44 -0.09 10.15 -8.26
C ALA A 44 0.61 9.43 -7.10
N LEU A 45 1.79 8.86 -7.35
CA LEU A 45 2.61 8.20 -6.32
C LEU A 45 3.12 9.17 -5.24
N GLU A 46 3.49 10.40 -5.61
CA GLU A 46 3.86 11.44 -4.63
C GLU A 46 2.69 11.85 -3.74
N GLN A 47 1.49 11.94 -4.31
CA GLN A 47 0.28 12.18 -3.53
C GLN A 47 -0.01 11.03 -2.57
N HIS A 48 0.08 9.79 -3.06
CA HIS A 48 -0.12 8.60 -2.24
C HIS A 48 0.93 8.49 -1.12
N LEU A 49 2.19 8.81 -1.38
CA LEU A 49 3.22 8.88 -0.32
C LEU A 49 2.84 9.86 0.82
N LYS A 50 2.15 10.96 0.52
CA LYS A 50 1.65 11.87 1.57
C LYS A 50 0.51 11.24 2.35
N GLN A 51 -0.38 10.49 1.69
CA GLN A 51 -1.47 9.75 2.33
C GLN A 51 -0.91 8.64 3.24
N THR A 52 0.03 7.83 2.77
CA THR A 52 0.74 6.79 3.54
C THR A 52 1.36 7.33 4.84
N ARG A 53 1.96 8.51 4.81
CA ARG A 53 2.45 9.17 6.04
C ARG A 53 1.33 9.54 7.00
N ASN A 54 0.15 9.91 6.50
CA ASN A 54 -1.03 10.15 7.33
C ASN A 54 -1.60 8.83 7.86
N HIS A 55 -1.53 7.73 7.10
CA HIS A 55 -1.94 6.40 7.55
C HIS A 55 -1.11 5.95 8.77
N ILE A 56 0.22 6.16 8.74
CA ILE A 56 1.09 5.91 9.89
C ILE A 56 0.57 6.65 11.14
N THR A 57 0.29 7.95 11.00
CA THR A 57 -0.23 8.76 12.12
C THR A 57 -1.61 8.28 12.60
N ARG A 58 -2.48 7.84 11.67
CA ARG A 58 -3.79 7.26 12.04
C ARG A 58 -3.63 5.94 12.79
N LEU A 59 -2.72 5.07 12.35
CA LEU A 59 -2.44 3.81 13.04
C LEU A 59 -1.91 4.05 14.45
N GLU A 60 -1.02 5.03 14.67
CA GLU A 60 -0.57 5.43 16.02
C GLU A 60 -1.74 5.84 16.91
N ARG A 61 -2.72 6.57 16.36
CA ARG A 61 -3.96 6.92 17.08
C ARG A 61 -4.82 5.70 17.35
N VAL A 62 -4.91 4.74 16.42
CA VAL A 62 -5.63 3.48 16.64
C VAL A 62 -4.99 2.69 17.77
N PHE A 63 -3.65 2.56 17.80
CA PHE A 63 -2.94 1.93 18.91
C PHE A 63 -3.28 2.58 20.26
N ALA A 64 -3.33 3.92 20.31
CA ALA A 64 -3.70 4.65 21.53
C ALA A 64 -5.17 4.36 21.96
N VAL A 65 -6.12 4.37 21.00
CA VAL A 65 -7.54 4.06 21.25
C VAL A 65 -7.72 2.67 21.84
N VAL A 66 -7.00 1.67 21.31
CA VAL A 66 -7.11 0.28 21.78
C VAL A 66 -6.19 -0.05 22.95
N ARG A 67 -5.44 0.94 23.44
CA ARG A 67 -4.49 0.83 24.55
C ARG A 67 -3.44 -0.24 24.33
N SER A 68 -2.89 -0.28 23.11
CA SER A 68 -1.77 -1.13 22.71
C SER A 68 -0.56 -0.29 22.34
N GLU A 69 0.62 -0.88 22.44
CA GLU A 69 1.88 -0.23 22.06
C GLU A 69 2.01 -0.16 20.53
N ALA A 70 2.31 1.03 20.00
CA ALA A 70 2.60 1.23 18.60
C ALA A 70 3.97 0.61 18.27
N LYS A 71 3.95 -0.58 17.68
CA LYS A 71 5.14 -1.29 17.20
C LYS A 71 4.83 -2.10 15.97
N THR A 72 5.85 -2.35 15.16
CA THR A 72 5.78 -3.20 13.99
C THR A 72 5.86 -4.68 14.36
N GLU A 73 5.36 -5.53 13.50
CA GLU A 73 5.64 -6.95 13.39
C GLU A 73 6.05 -7.22 11.94
N ASP A 74 7.06 -8.04 11.70
CA ASP A 74 7.56 -8.32 10.35
C ASP A 74 6.47 -8.91 9.46
N ASN A 75 6.32 -8.33 8.28
CA ASN A 75 5.28 -8.66 7.32
C ASN A 75 5.88 -9.33 6.08
N ASP A 76 6.10 -10.63 6.17
CA ASP A 76 6.71 -11.43 5.09
C ASP A 76 5.90 -11.35 3.78
N ALA A 77 4.57 -11.26 3.85
CA ALA A 77 3.73 -11.18 2.66
C ALA A 77 3.98 -9.88 1.87
N LEU A 78 4.14 -8.75 2.57
CA LEU A 78 4.50 -7.48 1.95
C LEU A 78 5.93 -7.51 1.40
N ASP A 79 6.87 -8.08 2.16
CA ASP A 79 8.27 -8.16 1.75
C ASP A 79 8.43 -8.96 0.44
N GLU A 80 7.71 -10.08 0.29
CA GLU A 80 7.67 -10.87 -0.95
C GLU A 80 7.00 -10.10 -2.11
N LEU A 81 5.88 -9.42 -1.85
CA LEU A 81 5.22 -8.58 -2.87
C LEU A 81 6.16 -7.49 -3.38
N THR A 82 6.79 -6.75 -2.48
CA THR A 82 7.68 -5.64 -2.83
C THR A 82 8.97 -6.12 -3.50
N SER A 83 9.51 -7.28 -3.09
CA SER A 83 10.65 -7.92 -3.75
C SER A 83 10.30 -8.30 -5.19
N SER A 84 9.18 -8.98 -5.41
CA SER A 84 8.70 -9.35 -6.75
C SER A 84 8.52 -8.15 -7.68
N VAL A 85 8.00 -7.03 -7.15
CA VAL A 85 7.86 -5.78 -7.92
C VAL A 85 9.23 -5.21 -8.30
N LYS A 86 10.14 -5.15 -7.33
CA LYS A 86 11.51 -4.64 -7.53
C LYS A 86 12.26 -5.44 -8.59
N ASP A 87 12.17 -6.77 -8.55
CA ASP A 87 12.82 -7.64 -9.51
C ASP A 87 12.25 -7.43 -10.92
N THR A 88 10.91 -7.39 -11.05
CA THR A 88 10.25 -7.14 -12.34
C THR A 88 10.62 -5.77 -12.91
N VAL A 89 10.64 -4.73 -12.09
CA VAL A 89 10.99 -3.36 -12.51
C VAL A 89 12.49 -3.25 -12.85
N GLY A 90 13.34 -3.98 -12.13
CA GLY A 90 14.79 -3.99 -12.36
C GLY A 90 15.19 -4.62 -13.69
N ASP A 91 14.37 -5.51 -14.24
CA ASP A 91 14.60 -6.18 -15.54
C ASP A 91 14.10 -5.33 -16.74
N ILE A 92 13.51 -4.15 -16.51
CA ILE A 92 12.93 -3.30 -17.55
C ILE A 92 13.65 -1.95 -17.57
N ASP A 93 14.18 -1.57 -18.73
CA ASP A 93 14.77 -0.24 -18.95
C ASP A 93 13.72 0.87 -18.75
N GLU A 94 14.22 2.11 -18.57
CA GLU A 94 13.34 3.28 -18.41
C GLU A 94 12.40 3.44 -19.62
N SER A 95 11.10 3.32 -19.36
CA SER A 95 10.08 3.21 -20.42
C SER A 95 8.67 3.23 -19.84
N TYR A 96 7.66 3.39 -20.68
CA TYR A 96 6.26 3.18 -20.31
C TYR A 96 5.95 1.73 -19.96
N LEU A 97 6.71 0.76 -20.49
CA LEU A 97 6.62 -0.64 -20.08
C LEU A 97 7.00 -0.79 -18.60
N ARG A 98 8.04 -0.10 -18.15
CA ARG A 98 8.39 -0.07 -16.72
C ARG A 98 7.30 0.60 -15.87
N ASP A 99 6.69 1.69 -16.35
CA ASP A 99 5.56 2.32 -15.67
C ASP A 99 4.35 1.37 -15.55
N ALA A 100 4.06 0.60 -16.59
CA ALA A 100 3.01 -0.43 -16.52
C ALA A 100 3.34 -1.50 -15.45
N ALA A 101 4.59 -1.94 -15.36
CA ALA A 101 5.02 -2.88 -14.32
C ALA A 101 4.94 -2.26 -12.91
N LEU A 102 5.27 -0.99 -12.74
CA LEU A 102 5.09 -0.24 -11.49
C LEU A 102 3.63 -0.20 -11.07
N ILE A 103 2.70 0.08 -12.02
CA ILE A 103 1.27 0.11 -11.73
C ILE A 103 0.77 -1.28 -11.31
N VAL A 104 1.18 -2.35 -12.00
CA VAL A 104 0.82 -3.72 -11.60
C VAL A 104 1.31 -4.02 -10.19
N GLY A 105 2.53 -3.60 -9.86
CA GLY A 105 3.09 -3.74 -8.52
C GLY A 105 2.31 -2.95 -7.47
N GLY A 106 2.01 -1.68 -7.75
CA GLY A 106 1.20 -0.83 -6.90
C GLY A 106 -0.17 -1.44 -6.61
N ASN A 107 -0.94 -1.80 -7.66
CA ASN A 107 -2.26 -2.42 -7.48
C ASN A 107 -2.21 -3.70 -6.63
N LYS A 108 -1.17 -4.53 -6.74
CA LYS A 108 -1.02 -5.71 -5.86
C LYS A 108 -0.87 -5.31 -4.40
N VAL A 109 -0.10 -4.26 -4.11
CA VAL A 109 0.08 -3.75 -2.75
C VAL A 109 -1.22 -3.12 -2.24
N GLU A 110 -1.89 -2.27 -3.05
CA GLU A 110 -3.18 -1.68 -2.68
C GLU A 110 -4.24 -2.75 -2.35
N HIS A 111 -4.33 -3.82 -3.15
CA HIS A 111 -5.24 -4.94 -2.86
C HIS A 111 -4.87 -5.69 -1.56
N TYR A 112 -3.59 -5.83 -1.27
CA TYR A 112 -3.13 -6.36 0.02
C TYR A 112 -3.59 -5.45 1.17
N GLU A 113 -3.38 -4.13 1.06
CA GLU A 113 -3.78 -3.15 2.08
C GLU A 113 -5.30 -3.06 2.23
N MET A 114 -6.06 -3.11 1.13
CA MET A 114 -7.53 -3.17 1.19
C MET A 114 -8.03 -4.40 1.95
N ALA A 115 -7.42 -5.57 1.76
CA ALA A 115 -7.78 -6.78 2.51
C ALA A 115 -7.44 -6.64 4.00
N LEU A 116 -6.26 -6.10 4.31
CA LEU A 116 -5.78 -5.87 5.66
C LEU A 116 -6.65 -4.86 6.40
N TYR A 117 -6.83 -3.66 5.85
CA TYR A 117 -7.68 -2.62 6.46
C TYR A 117 -9.15 -3.01 6.54
N GLY A 118 -9.67 -3.74 5.54
CA GLY A 118 -11.02 -4.29 5.58
C GLY A 118 -11.24 -5.23 6.76
N SER A 119 -10.28 -6.10 7.02
CA SER A 119 -10.28 -7.00 8.19
C SER A 119 -10.17 -6.24 9.50
N LEU A 120 -9.27 -5.25 9.59
CA LEU A 120 -9.10 -4.41 10.77
C LEU A 120 -10.38 -3.63 11.10
N VAL A 121 -11.06 -3.05 10.11
CA VAL A 121 -12.36 -2.38 10.30
C VAL A 121 -13.40 -3.34 10.86
N ALA A 122 -13.49 -4.55 10.29
CA ALA A 122 -14.46 -5.57 10.76
C ALA A 122 -14.18 -6.00 12.21
N PHE A 123 -12.91 -6.26 12.54
CA PHE A 123 -12.50 -6.64 13.89
C PHE A 123 -12.71 -5.50 14.89
N ALA A 124 -12.33 -4.26 14.56
CA ALA A 124 -12.55 -3.10 15.41
C ALA A 124 -14.04 -2.89 15.72
N ARG A 125 -14.91 -3.08 14.72
CA ARG A 125 -16.36 -3.01 14.89
C ARG A 125 -16.87 -4.08 15.86
N GLN A 126 -16.43 -5.33 15.70
CA GLN A 126 -16.81 -6.44 16.57
C GLN A 126 -16.32 -6.25 18.02
N LEU A 127 -15.15 -5.63 18.19
CA LEU A 127 -14.55 -5.35 19.49
C LEU A 127 -15.09 -4.05 20.15
N GLY A 128 -15.95 -3.29 19.47
CA GLY A 128 -16.55 -2.06 20.00
C GLY A 128 -15.63 -0.83 19.98
N TYR A 129 -14.59 -0.84 19.17
CA TYR A 129 -13.63 0.28 19.04
C TYR A 129 -14.10 1.31 17.99
N SER A 130 -15.19 2.03 18.26
CA SER A 130 -15.83 2.95 17.30
C SER A 130 -14.89 3.98 16.69
N ASP A 131 -14.00 4.57 17.51
CA ASP A 131 -13.03 5.58 17.03
C ASP A 131 -11.98 4.93 16.10
N ALA A 132 -11.54 3.71 16.41
CA ALA A 132 -10.65 2.94 15.54
C ALA A 132 -11.32 2.60 14.20
N VAL A 133 -12.62 2.21 14.21
CA VAL A 133 -13.39 1.98 12.98
C VAL A 133 -13.36 3.21 12.07
N THR A 134 -13.59 4.39 12.62
CA THR A 134 -13.59 5.65 11.84
C THR A 134 -12.23 5.91 11.19
N LEU A 135 -11.14 5.76 11.94
CA LEU A 135 -9.79 5.99 11.46
C LEU A 135 -9.38 4.98 10.39
N LEU A 136 -9.61 3.69 10.64
CA LEU A 136 -9.27 2.59 9.72
C LEU A 136 -10.10 2.64 8.43
N GLN A 137 -11.40 3.00 8.53
CA GLN A 137 -12.27 3.14 7.37
C GLN A 137 -11.83 4.28 6.45
N GLN A 138 -11.30 5.36 7.02
CA GLN A 138 -10.77 6.48 6.24
C GLN A 138 -9.55 6.02 5.42
N THR A 139 -8.61 5.29 6.02
CA THR A 139 -7.47 4.72 5.30
C THR A 139 -7.94 3.75 4.22
N LEU A 140 -8.81 2.80 4.54
CA LEU A 140 -9.37 1.86 3.55
C LEU A 140 -10.00 2.56 2.33
N THR A 141 -10.61 3.73 2.55
CA THR A 141 -11.19 4.50 1.44
C THR A 141 -10.09 5.10 0.56
N GLU A 142 -9.04 5.64 1.16
CA GLU A 142 -7.89 6.22 0.46
C GLU A 142 -7.11 5.17 -0.34
N GLU A 143 -6.96 3.91 0.16
CA GLU A 143 -6.33 2.81 -0.60
C GLU A 143 -7.15 2.40 -1.83
N LYS A 144 -8.48 2.34 -1.69
CA LYS A 144 -9.36 2.09 -2.83
C LYS A 144 -9.28 3.18 -3.89
N GLU A 145 -9.14 4.44 -3.48
CA GLU A 145 -8.96 5.57 -4.39
C GLU A 145 -7.59 5.51 -5.09
N ALA A 146 -6.54 5.09 -4.39
CA ALA A 146 -5.20 4.90 -4.96
C ALA A 146 -5.19 3.79 -6.01
N ASP A 147 -5.73 2.62 -5.72
CA ASP A 147 -5.90 1.50 -6.67
C ASP A 147 -6.66 1.93 -7.93
N ALA A 148 -7.81 2.59 -7.75
CA ALA A 148 -8.62 3.09 -8.86
C ALA A 148 -7.85 4.13 -9.71
N LYS A 149 -7.06 5.00 -9.07
CA LYS A 149 -6.25 6.01 -9.75
C LYS A 149 -5.13 5.40 -10.57
N LEU A 150 -4.41 4.40 -10.02
CA LEU A 150 -3.37 3.67 -10.75
C LEU A 150 -3.97 2.95 -11.97
N THR A 151 -5.10 2.26 -11.80
CA THR A 151 -5.83 1.61 -12.89
C THR A 151 -6.25 2.62 -13.96
N GLN A 152 -6.80 3.76 -13.57
CA GLN A 152 -7.17 4.82 -14.52
C GLN A 152 -5.96 5.29 -15.34
N ILE A 153 -4.82 5.56 -14.72
CA ILE A 153 -3.58 5.99 -15.40
C ILE A 153 -3.12 4.93 -16.40
N ALA A 154 -3.16 3.64 -15.99
CA ALA A 154 -2.79 2.54 -16.87
C ALA A 154 -3.67 2.51 -18.14
N GLU A 155 -4.99 2.56 -17.98
CA GLU A 155 -5.96 2.42 -19.07
C GLU A 155 -6.00 3.63 -20.00
N THR A 156 -5.84 4.84 -19.46
CA THR A 156 -5.96 6.07 -20.26
C THR A 156 -4.68 6.46 -20.99
N SER A 157 -3.52 6.01 -20.51
CA SER A 157 -2.22 6.47 -21.03
C SER A 157 -1.16 5.38 -21.14
N ILE A 158 -0.75 4.79 -20.01
CA ILE A 158 0.47 3.98 -19.92
C ILE A 158 0.41 2.75 -20.81
N ASN A 159 -0.68 1.95 -20.76
CA ASN A 159 -0.80 0.71 -21.51
C ASN A 159 -0.70 0.93 -23.03
N SER A 160 -1.30 2.00 -23.55
CA SER A 160 -1.22 2.34 -24.96
C SER A 160 0.20 2.69 -25.39
N GLN A 161 0.92 3.44 -24.58
CA GLN A 161 2.31 3.83 -24.88
C GLN A 161 3.23 2.62 -24.76
N ALA A 162 3.14 1.83 -23.68
CA ALA A 162 3.92 0.60 -23.51
C ALA A 162 3.72 -0.40 -24.65
N SER A 163 2.50 -0.51 -25.20
CA SER A 163 2.21 -1.42 -26.32
C SER A 163 2.88 -1.04 -27.63
N THR A 164 3.27 0.22 -27.79
CA THR A 164 3.95 0.74 -28.99
C THR A 164 5.46 0.76 -28.87
N GLU A 165 6.00 0.62 -27.67
CA GLU A 165 7.44 0.53 -27.43
C GLU A 165 8.01 -0.76 -28.01
N ARG A 166 9.08 -0.62 -28.78
CA ARG A 166 9.79 -1.77 -29.34
C ARG A 166 10.96 -2.14 -28.44
N ARG A 167 11.16 -3.44 -28.22
CA ARG A 167 12.37 -3.91 -27.56
C ARG A 167 13.58 -3.37 -28.30
N ALA A 168 14.49 -2.68 -27.60
CA ALA A 168 15.79 -2.31 -28.18
C ALA A 168 16.49 -3.59 -28.63
N ALA A 169 16.95 -3.61 -29.88
CA ALA A 169 17.57 -4.78 -30.48
C ALA A 169 18.97 -5.04 -29.89
#